data_3673f81bf86d545e780f8da6116aed07
#
_entry.id   3673f81bf86d545e780f8da6116aed07
#
_cell.length_a   1.000
_cell.length_b   1.000
_cell.length_c   1.000
_cell.angle_alpha   90.00
_cell.angle_beta   90.00
_cell.angle_gamma   90.00
#
_symmetry.space_group_name_H-M   'P 1'
#
loop_
_entity.id
_entity.type
_entity.pdbx_description
1 polymer ?
#
loop_
_entity_poly.entity_id
_entity_poly.type
_entity_poly.pdbx_seq_one_letter_code
_entity_poly.pdbx_strand_id
1 'polypeptide(L)'
;MPWLISLGIIVVLGLGWYAWSLTRQVKTLERKRARARQDALSGIQILIDSYFDEQVDRSECLLRIRVLLDAHHDCWLSELKLDRFDEVSGTILAMPFGEARQQIDAATRHEHDAARRQLLQIHEAELDGELQRLKEWANQ
;
A
#
# COMPACT_ATOMS: atom_id res chain seq x y z
N MET A 1 -25.25 19.29 -52.76
CA MET A 1 -25.15 18.58 -51.49
C MET A 1 -23.81 18.81 -50.75
N PRO A 2 -23.14 19.96 -50.96
CA PRO A 2 -21.84 20.19 -50.28
C PRO A 2 -21.92 20.33 -48.75
N TRP A 3 -23.08 20.72 -48.22
CA TRP A 3 -23.32 20.88 -46.80
C TRP A 3 -23.30 19.56 -46.03
N LEU A 4 -23.68 18.44 -46.61
CA LEU A 4 -23.64 17.11 -46.00
C LEU A 4 -22.18 16.65 -45.80
N ILE A 5 -21.31 16.97 -46.76
CA ILE A 5 -19.87 16.68 -46.70
C ILE A 5 -19.25 17.51 -45.59
N SER A 6 -19.58 18.80 -45.48
CA SER A 6 -19.08 19.68 -44.45
C SER A 6 -19.53 19.25 -43.03
N LEU A 7 -20.77 18.79 -42.90
CA LEU A 7 -21.28 18.24 -41.63
C LEU A 7 -20.51 16.96 -41.23
N GLY A 8 -20.26 16.06 -42.19
CA GLY A 8 -19.50 14.84 -41.97
C GLY A 8 -18.09 15.13 -41.47
N ILE A 9 -17.39 16.10 -42.07
CA ILE A 9 -16.05 16.51 -41.66
C ILE A 9 -16.03 17.07 -40.25
N ILE A 10 -17.00 17.90 -39.88
CA ILE A 10 -17.12 18.46 -38.51
C ILE A 10 -17.30 17.34 -37.47
N VAL A 11 -18.15 16.35 -37.78
CA VAL A 11 -18.38 15.21 -36.87
C VAL A 11 -17.11 14.37 -36.69
N VAL A 12 -16.39 14.09 -37.78
CA VAL A 12 -15.13 13.32 -37.72
C VAL A 12 -14.04 14.07 -36.94
N LEU A 13 -13.92 15.38 -37.16
CA LEU A 13 -12.97 16.22 -36.37
C LEU A 13 -13.36 16.27 -34.90
N GLY A 14 -14.64 16.40 -34.57
CA GLY A 14 -15.15 16.37 -33.21
C GLY A 14 -14.87 15.04 -32.49
N LEU A 15 -15.11 13.92 -33.16
CA LEU A 15 -14.79 12.59 -32.65
C LEU A 15 -13.27 12.37 -32.47
N GLY A 16 -12.48 12.85 -33.42
CA GLY A 16 -11.02 12.81 -33.33
C GLY A 16 -10.48 13.61 -32.14
N TRP A 17 -11.00 14.83 -31.95
CA TRP A 17 -10.67 15.66 -30.79
C TRP A 17 -11.07 14.99 -29.48
N TYR A 18 -12.27 14.42 -29.41
CA TYR A 18 -12.76 13.71 -28.23
C TYR A 18 -11.91 12.49 -27.90
N ALA A 19 -11.60 11.64 -28.89
CA ALA A 19 -10.72 10.48 -28.71
C ALA A 19 -9.31 10.89 -28.25
N TRP A 20 -8.75 11.96 -28.80
CA TRP A 20 -7.46 12.48 -28.38
C TRP A 20 -7.47 13.03 -26.95
N SER A 21 -8.53 13.72 -26.55
CA SER A 21 -8.74 14.20 -25.19
C SER A 21 -8.80 13.04 -24.19
N LEU A 22 -9.55 11.97 -24.54
CA LEU A 22 -9.67 10.77 -23.71
C LEU A 22 -8.31 10.07 -23.51
N THR A 23 -7.55 9.94 -24.60
CA THR A 23 -6.22 9.31 -24.57
C THR A 23 -5.24 10.10 -23.69
N ARG A 24 -5.33 11.43 -23.70
CA ARG A 24 -4.52 12.27 -22.81
C ARG A 24 -4.90 12.07 -21.35
N GLN A 25 -6.19 11.96 -21.02
CA GLN A 25 -6.66 11.73 -19.65
C GLN A 25 -6.19 10.37 -19.13
N VAL A 26 -6.29 9.32 -19.94
CA VAL A 26 -5.80 7.98 -19.57
C VAL A 26 -4.29 8.00 -19.29
N LYS A 27 -3.49 8.60 -20.16
CA LYS A 27 -2.03 8.72 -19.96
C LYS A 27 -1.65 9.49 -18.69
N THR A 28 -2.42 10.54 -18.34
CA THR A 28 -2.17 11.29 -17.10
C THR A 28 -2.52 10.48 -15.86
N LEU A 29 -3.58 9.67 -15.90
CA LEU A 29 -3.96 8.77 -14.83
C LEU A 29 -2.94 7.64 -14.64
N GLU A 30 -2.47 7.04 -15.73
CA GLU A 30 -1.42 6.01 -15.68
C GLU A 30 -0.12 6.56 -15.08
N ARG A 31 0.29 7.77 -15.48
CA ARG A 31 1.47 8.43 -14.90
C ARG A 31 1.31 8.74 -13.40
N LYS A 32 0.12 9.16 -12.98
CA LYS A 32 -0.19 9.40 -11.56
C LYS A 32 -0.14 8.09 -10.76
N ARG A 33 -0.72 7.00 -11.30
CA ARG A 33 -0.67 5.67 -10.67
C ARG A 33 0.75 5.14 -10.57
N ALA A 34 1.55 5.28 -11.63
CA ALA A 34 2.94 4.85 -11.62
C ALA A 34 3.78 5.60 -10.57
N ARG A 35 3.59 6.94 -10.46
CA ARG A 35 4.25 7.74 -9.42
C ARG A 35 3.80 7.34 -8.02
N ALA A 36 2.49 7.22 -7.80
CA ALA A 36 1.96 6.81 -6.51
C ALA A 36 2.48 5.43 -6.07
N ARG A 37 2.63 4.48 -7.03
CA ARG A 37 3.24 3.18 -6.76
C ARG A 37 4.72 3.31 -6.39
N GLN A 38 5.47 4.14 -7.09
CA GLN A 38 6.89 4.37 -6.79
C GLN A 38 7.08 5.04 -5.42
N ASP A 39 6.24 6.03 -5.10
CA ASP A 39 6.24 6.69 -3.79
C ASP A 39 5.89 5.70 -2.67
N ALA A 40 4.94 4.78 -2.92
CA ALA A 40 4.60 3.72 -1.98
C ALA A 40 5.75 2.73 -1.76
N LEU A 41 6.46 2.31 -2.81
CA LEU A 41 7.63 1.44 -2.71
C LEU A 41 8.74 2.11 -1.89
N SER A 42 9.02 3.38 -2.15
CA SER A 42 9.98 4.15 -1.36
C SER A 42 9.55 4.29 0.11
N GLY A 43 8.25 4.48 0.36
CA GLY A 43 7.67 4.50 1.70
C GLY A 43 7.84 3.17 2.43
N ILE A 44 7.63 2.06 1.74
CA ILE A 44 7.84 0.70 2.29
C ILE A 44 9.30 0.50 2.70
N GLN A 45 10.25 0.91 1.86
CA GLN A 45 11.69 0.81 2.18
C GLN A 45 12.06 1.58 3.44
N ILE A 46 11.60 2.83 3.56
CA ILE A 46 11.84 3.67 4.73
C ILE A 46 11.23 3.04 6.00
N LEU A 47 10.03 2.47 5.89
CA LEU A 47 9.38 1.81 7.03
C LEU A 47 10.11 0.54 7.45
N ILE A 48 10.63 -0.25 6.50
CA ILE A 48 11.44 -1.43 6.80
C ILE A 48 12.74 -1.03 7.49
N ASP A 49 13.42 0.01 7.01
CA ASP A 49 14.61 0.53 7.67
C ASP A 49 14.30 1.02 9.08
N SER A 50 13.22 1.76 9.28
CA SER A 50 12.76 2.21 10.59
C SER A 50 12.40 1.05 11.54
N TYR A 51 11.90 -0.06 10.99
CA TYR A 51 11.63 -1.28 11.75
C TYR A 51 12.91 -1.91 12.28
N PHE A 52 13.94 -2.06 11.43
CA PHE A 52 15.24 -2.63 11.83
C PHE A 52 16.04 -1.70 12.74
N ASP A 53 15.95 -0.39 12.53
CA ASP A 53 16.65 0.63 13.34
C ASP A 53 15.93 0.93 14.66
N GLU A 54 14.76 0.32 14.90
CA GLU A 54 13.92 0.53 16.10
C GLU A 54 13.56 2.01 16.35
N GLN A 55 13.54 2.83 15.29
CA GLN A 55 13.19 4.26 15.38
C GLN A 55 11.71 4.49 15.64
N VAL A 56 10.87 3.54 15.23
CA VAL A 56 9.42 3.56 15.40
C VAL A 56 9.00 2.21 15.97
N ASP A 57 7.86 2.18 16.68
CA ASP A 57 7.29 0.93 17.17
C ASP A 57 7.12 -0.08 16.01
N ARG A 58 7.69 -1.28 16.19
CA ARG A 58 7.70 -2.34 15.17
C ARG A 58 6.28 -2.71 14.71
N SER A 59 5.31 -2.73 15.62
CA SER A 59 3.92 -3.02 15.28
C SER A 59 3.31 -1.94 14.39
N GLU A 60 3.63 -0.69 14.63
CA GLU A 60 3.19 0.43 13.80
C GLU A 60 3.82 0.37 12.40
N CYS A 61 5.10 0.05 12.31
CA CYS A 61 5.78 -0.15 11.01
C CYS A 61 5.09 -1.24 10.19
N LEU A 62 4.79 -2.41 10.77
CA LEU A 62 4.11 -3.50 10.09
C LEU A 62 2.72 -3.11 9.58
N LEU A 63 1.93 -2.39 10.39
CA LEU A 63 0.61 -1.91 9.98
C LEU A 63 0.69 -0.92 8.82
N ARG A 64 1.64 0.01 8.86
CA ARG A 64 1.84 0.99 7.78
C ARG A 64 2.30 0.33 6.49
N ILE A 65 3.21 -0.64 6.57
CA ILE A 65 3.65 -1.43 5.40
C ILE A 65 2.46 -2.17 4.80
N ARG A 66 1.62 -2.82 5.64
CA ARG A 66 0.41 -3.52 5.19
C ARG A 66 -0.54 -2.58 4.44
N VAL A 67 -0.84 -1.41 4.99
CA VAL A 67 -1.72 -0.43 4.35
C VAL A 67 -1.18 0.00 2.98
N LEU A 68 0.13 0.20 2.85
CA LEU A 68 0.74 0.55 1.56
C LEU A 68 0.67 -0.59 0.55
N LEU A 69 0.89 -1.84 0.98
CA LEU A 69 0.75 -3.01 0.13
C LEU A 69 -0.69 -3.19 -0.34
N ASP A 70 -1.66 -3.14 0.58
CA ASP A 70 -3.09 -3.29 0.27
C ASP A 70 -3.59 -2.18 -0.69
N ALA A 71 -3.05 -0.97 -0.58
CA ALA A 71 -3.46 0.16 -1.41
C ALA A 71 -2.85 0.16 -2.82
N HIS A 72 -1.66 -0.43 -3.01
CA HIS A 72 -0.88 -0.27 -4.23
C HIS A 72 -0.48 -1.58 -4.93
N HIS A 73 -0.78 -2.72 -4.34
CA HIS A 73 -0.41 -4.02 -4.88
C HIS A 73 -1.49 -5.07 -4.57
N ASP A 74 -2.48 -5.19 -5.43
CA ASP A 74 -3.67 -6.05 -5.22
C ASP A 74 -3.37 -7.54 -4.96
N CYS A 75 -2.23 -8.04 -5.44
CA CYS A 75 -1.84 -9.45 -5.37
C CYS A 75 -0.59 -9.72 -4.51
N TRP A 76 -0.23 -8.82 -3.59
CA TRP A 76 1.01 -8.93 -2.83
C TRP A 76 1.10 -10.23 -2.00
N LEU A 77 0.00 -10.72 -1.45
CA LEU A 77 -0.05 -11.97 -0.70
C LEU A 77 0.41 -13.18 -1.52
N SER A 78 -0.11 -13.31 -2.75
CA SER A 78 0.21 -14.43 -3.63
C SER A 78 1.59 -14.32 -4.29
N GLU A 79 2.02 -13.09 -4.61
CA GLU A 79 3.26 -12.85 -5.33
C GLU A 79 4.49 -12.82 -4.41
N LEU A 80 4.37 -12.19 -3.25
CA LEU A 80 5.50 -11.96 -2.35
C LEU A 80 5.68 -13.06 -1.30
N LYS A 81 4.68 -13.93 -1.10
CA LYS A 81 4.70 -15.02 -0.11
C LYS A 81 5.14 -14.53 1.28
N LEU A 82 4.44 -13.52 1.77
CA LEU A 82 4.67 -12.90 3.07
C LEU A 82 3.64 -13.44 4.09
N ASP A 83 3.59 -14.76 4.25
CA ASP A 83 2.54 -15.44 5.02
C ASP A 83 2.60 -15.06 6.51
N ARG A 84 3.80 -14.97 7.06
CA ARG A 84 3.98 -14.61 8.46
C ARG A 84 3.71 -13.13 8.70
N PHE A 85 4.14 -12.28 7.79
CA PHE A 85 3.81 -10.86 7.82
C PHE A 85 2.29 -10.63 7.76
N ASP A 86 1.58 -11.36 6.90
CA ASP A 86 0.12 -11.27 6.79
C ASP A 86 -0.55 -11.70 8.10
N GLU A 87 -0.17 -12.84 8.66
CA GLU A 87 -0.70 -13.37 9.91
C GLU A 87 -0.49 -12.40 11.08
N VAL A 88 0.76 -11.95 11.28
CA VAL A 88 1.13 -11.08 12.40
C VAL A 88 0.50 -9.71 12.24
N SER A 89 0.61 -9.07 11.08
CA SER A 89 0.02 -7.76 10.84
C SER A 89 -1.50 -7.78 10.91
N GLY A 90 -2.14 -8.86 10.44
CA GLY A 90 -3.58 -9.07 10.55
C GLY A 90 -4.03 -9.23 12.00
N THR A 91 -3.29 -9.97 12.81
CA THR A 91 -3.57 -10.12 14.26
C THR A 91 -3.42 -8.79 14.99
N ILE A 92 -2.38 -8.00 14.69
CA ILE A 92 -2.18 -6.68 15.27
C ILE A 92 -3.30 -5.73 14.83
N LEU A 93 -3.71 -5.77 13.57
CA LEU A 93 -4.80 -4.94 13.03
C LEU A 93 -6.14 -5.20 13.71
N ALA A 94 -6.39 -6.44 14.16
CA ALA A 94 -7.59 -6.81 14.90
C ALA A 94 -7.61 -6.24 16.34
N MET A 95 -6.47 -5.81 16.87
CA MET A 95 -6.39 -5.19 18.20
C MET A 95 -6.77 -3.71 18.12
N PRO A 96 -7.38 -3.13 19.18
CA PRO A 96 -7.71 -1.72 19.21
C PRO A 96 -6.48 -0.82 19.01
N PHE A 97 -6.57 0.18 18.13
CA PHE A 97 -5.54 1.18 17.88
C PHE A 97 -6.16 2.58 17.69
N GLY A 98 -5.33 3.63 17.70
CA GLY A 98 -5.78 5.01 17.54
C GLY A 98 -6.79 5.41 18.62
N GLU A 99 -7.93 6.00 18.21
CA GLU A 99 -8.99 6.45 19.12
C GLU A 99 -9.65 5.30 19.88
N ALA A 100 -9.87 4.14 19.24
CA ALA A 100 -10.43 2.97 19.89
C ALA A 100 -9.57 2.50 21.07
N ARG A 101 -8.23 2.61 20.96
CA ARG A 101 -7.31 2.31 22.05
C ARG A 101 -7.43 3.28 23.23
N GLN A 102 -7.81 4.54 22.98
CA GLN A 102 -7.99 5.54 24.04
C GLN A 102 -9.26 5.29 24.87
N GLN A 103 -10.26 4.60 24.30
CA GLN A 103 -11.53 4.32 24.95
C GLN A 103 -11.50 3.10 25.88
N ILE A 104 -10.45 2.26 25.78
CA ILE A 104 -10.27 1.11 26.68
C ILE A 104 -9.51 1.51 27.95
N ASP A 105 -9.75 0.77 29.03
CA ASP A 105 -9.07 0.99 30.31
C ASP A 105 -7.56 0.70 30.23
N ALA A 106 -6.79 1.23 31.19
CA ALA A 106 -5.34 1.14 31.21
C ALA A 106 -4.82 -0.31 31.31
N ALA A 107 -5.53 -1.16 32.08
CA ALA A 107 -5.13 -2.56 32.24
C ALA A 107 -5.25 -3.33 30.93
N THR A 108 -6.38 -3.21 30.23
CA THR A 108 -6.62 -3.83 28.93
C THR A 108 -5.65 -3.31 27.86
N ARG A 109 -5.33 -2.00 27.88
CA ARG A 109 -4.27 -1.45 26.98
C ARG A 109 -2.93 -2.11 27.21
N HIS A 110 -2.56 -2.31 28.47
CA HIS A 110 -1.28 -2.94 28.81
C HIS A 110 -1.23 -4.41 28.37
N GLU A 111 -2.33 -5.13 28.50
CA GLU A 111 -2.46 -6.51 28.00
C GLU A 111 -2.29 -6.57 26.47
N HIS A 112 -2.95 -5.69 25.73
CA HIS A 112 -2.80 -5.63 24.27
C HIS A 112 -1.37 -5.27 23.85
N ASP A 113 -0.73 -4.35 24.56
CA ASP A 113 0.66 -3.98 24.25
C ASP A 113 1.64 -5.13 24.58
N ALA A 114 1.38 -5.87 25.65
CA ALA A 114 2.14 -7.07 25.98
C ALA A 114 1.95 -8.17 24.93
N ALA A 115 0.70 -8.41 24.51
CA ALA A 115 0.38 -9.39 23.47
C ALA A 115 1.04 -9.05 22.13
N ARG A 116 1.06 -7.77 21.71
CA ARG A 116 1.77 -7.32 20.51
C ARG A 116 3.26 -7.60 20.59
N ARG A 117 3.89 -7.23 21.70
CA ARG A 117 5.33 -7.49 21.90
C ARG A 117 5.66 -8.97 21.87
N GLN A 118 4.85 -9.79 22.54
CA GLN A 118 5.04 -11.24 22.55
C GLN A 118 4.88 -11.84 21.16
N LEU A 119 3.86 -11.42 20.40
CA LEU A 119 3.63 -11.88 19.03
C LEU A 119 4.82 -11.55 18.12
N LEU A 120 5.34 -10.32 18.19
CA LEU A 120 6.50 -9.90 17.43
C LEU A 120 7.75 -10.68 17.82
N GLN A 121 7.96 -10.91 19.10
CA GLN A 121 9.13 -11.66 19.60
C GLN A 121 9.10 -13.13 19.14
N ILE A 122 7.94 -13.78 19.17
CA ILE A 122 7.78 -15.18 18.73
C ILE A 122 8.12 -15.34 17.25
N HIS A 123 7.73 -14.37 16.42
CA HIS A 123 7.88 -14.44 14.96
C HIS A 123 9.01 -13.57 14.41
N GLU A 124 9.89 -13.03 15.26
CA GLU A 124 10.92 -12.06 14.88
C GLU A 124 11.79 -12.55 13.72
N ALA A 125 12.37 -13.73 13.83
CA ALA A 125 13.28 -14.26 12.80
C ALA A 125 12.58 -14.48 11.44
N GLU A 126 11.33 -14.93 11.45
CA GLU A 126 10.55 -15.15 10.23
C GLU A 126 10.14 -13.81 9.59
N LEU A 127 9.68 -12.86 10.41
CA LEU A 127 9.33 -11.51 9.97
C LEU A 127 10.52 -10.77 9.38
N ASP A 128 11.68 -10.83 10.03
CA ASP A 128 12.89 -10.20 9.55
C ASP A 128 13.29 -10.74 8.18
N GLY A 129 13.21 -12.06 7.99
CA GLY A 129 13.45 -12.69 6.69
C GLY A 129 12.46 -12.26 5.61
N GLU A 130 11.18 -12.15 5.94
CA GLU A 130 10.15 -11.70 5.01
C GLU A 130 10.28 -10.21 4.67
N LEU A 131 10.54 -9.35 5.65
CA LEU A 131 10.76 -7.93 5.44
C LEU A 131 12.02 -7.65 4.61
N GLN A 132 13.06 -8.45 4.78
CA GLN A 132 14.26 -8.32 3.96
C GLN A 132 13.96 -8.68 2.49
N ARG A 133 13.21 -9.75 2.22
CA ARG A 133 12.76 -10.09 0.86
C ARG A 133 11.87 -9.00 0.27
N LEU A 134 10.97 -8.42 1.08
CA LEU A 134 10.13 -7.30 0.66
C LEU A 134 10.96 -6.08 0.29
N LYS A 135 12.00 -5.77 1.06
CA LYS A 135 12.93 -4.67 0.77
C LYS A 135 13.66 -4.89 -0.54
N GLU A 136 14.16 -6.10 -0.79
CA GLU A 136 14.82 -6.46 -2.05
C GLU A 136 13.88 -6.33 -3.25
N TRP A 137 12.63 -6.78 -3.10
CA TRP A 137 11.61 -6.62 -4.13
C TRP A 137 11.28 -5.14 -4.40
N ALA A 138 11.15 -4.33 -3.37
CA ALA A 138 10.86 -2.90 -3.51
C ALA A 138 12.01 -2.10 -4.15
N ASN A 139 13.22 -2.66 -4.23
CA ASN A 139 14.39 -2.07 -4.89
C ASN A 139 14.52 -2.42 -6.38
N GLN A 140 13.67 -3.30 -6.92
CA GLN A 140 13.69 -3.71 -8.33
C GLN A 140 12.86 -2.75 -9.20
#